data_13b8d75a9bacbc08b6c4634401932e84
#
_entry.id   13b8d75a9bacbc08b6c4634401932e84
#
_cell.length_a   1.000
_cell.length_b   1.000
_cell.length_c   1.000
_cell.angle_alpha   90.00
_cell.angle_beta   90.00
_cell.angle_gamma   90.00
#
_symmetry.space_group_name_H-M   'P 1'
#
loop_
_entity.id
_entity.type
_entity.pdbx_description
1 polymer ?
#
loop_
_entity_poly.entity_id
_entity_poly.type
_entity_poly.pdbx_seq_one_letter_code
_entity_poly.pdbx_strand_id
1 'polypeptide(L)'
;NLQHDHLDYYGDMEHYFAAKALLFTPEHSRAGVVCVDDKWGQRLAAEATVPVTTVSALSTTSADWQVRDIAPDQSIGRTVFTLVDPDGVGHRVAMPILGEVNVQNTAVAIVSAVTLGIDLSEVIASVEDAPQIPGRMEKVNPTPGAQPLVIVDYAHTPEALEWTLRSTRELTPGKVVIVFGTDGDRDATKREHLAQIAAREADVLWVTDENPRTEDPQSIRDYLLRGIASVRPGMEDVTEVTTCRRDAVRRAILAADPGDTVIITGKGAEWYQEIQGIHHRYNDVPVAAEVLAYDVRSHE
;
A
#
# COMPACT_ATOMS: atom_id res chain seq x y z
N ASN A 1 -2.21 4.19 -13.13
CA ASN A 1 -0.79 4.52 -12.88
C ASN A 1 0.13 3.39 -13.34
N LEU A 2 1.31 3.72 -13.80
CA LEU A 2 2.33 2.77 -14.22
C LEU A 2 3.67 3.20 -13.62
N GLN A 3 4.27 2.34 -12.79
CA GLN A 3 5.53 2.60 -12.09
C GLN A 3 6.55 1.52 -12.41
N HIS A 4 7.81 1.73 -11.99
CA HIS A 4 8.90 0.79 -12.18
C HIS A 4 8.64 -0.52 -11.42
N ASP A 5 8.06 -1.51 -12.10
CA ASP A 5 7.86 -2.86 -11.60
C ASP A 5 7.82 -3.85 -12.78
N HIS A 6 8.09 -5.12 -12.53
CA HIS A 6 8.05 -6.19 -13.54
C HIS A 6 8.97 -6.00 -14.76
N LEU A 7 10.01 -5.15 -14.69
CA LEU A 7 10.93 -4.93 -15.80
C LEU A 7 11.87 -6.13 -16.04
N ASP A 8 12.01 -7.01 -15.06
CA ASP A 8 12.62 -8.34 -15.22
C ASP A 8 11.89 -9.19 -16.26
N TYR A 9 10.57 -9.01 -16.41
CA TYR A 9 9.74 -9.70 -17.40
C TYR A 9 9.55 -8.91 -18.70
N TYR A 10 9.25 -7.61 -18.61
CA TYR A 10 8.92 -6.77 -19.77
C TYR A 10 10.13 -6.11 -20.41
N GLY A 11 11.29 -6.04 -19.74
CA GLY A 11 12.52 -5.41 -20.20
C GLY A 11 12.55 -3.91 -20.02
N ASP A 12 11.49 -3.18 -20.39
CA ASP A 12 11.37 -1.75 -20.22
C ASP A 12 9.92 -1.27 -20.01
N MET A 13 9.77 0.02 -19.68
CA MET A 13 8.48 0.63 -19.39
C MET A 13 7.56 0.72 -20.63
N GLU A 14 8.09 0.79 -21.82
CA GLU A 14 7.31 0.85 -23.07
C GLU A 14 6.61 -0.48 -23.33
N HIS A 15 7.32 -1.60 -23.20
CA HIS A 15 6.72 -2.93 -23.34
C HIS A 15 5.71 -3.21 -22.21
N TYR A 16 6.01 -2.76 -20.99
CA TYR A 16 5.06 -2.87 -19.88
C TYR A 16 3.79 -2.06 -20.14
N PHE A 17 3.92 -0.81 -20.61
CA PHE A 17 2.79 0.01 -21.03
C PHE A 17 1.98 -0.65 -22.14
N ALA A 18 2.64 -1.10 -23.23
CA ALA A 18 1.98 -1.73 -24.36
C ALA A 18 1.14 -2.94 -23.95
N ALA A 19 1.69 -3.80 -23.03
CA ALA A 19 0.95 -4.95 -22.52
C ALA A 19 -0.32 -4.54 -21.77
N LYS A 20 -0.26 -3.49 -20.94
CA LYS A 20 -1.46 -2.97 -20.25
C LYS A 20 -2.45 -2.27 -21.18
N ALA A 21 -1.96 -1.57 -22.20
CA ALA A 21 -2.79 -0.86 -23.17
C ALA A 21 -3.68 -1.81 -24.02
N LEU A 22 -3.29 -3.08 -24.18
CA LEU A 22 -4.11 -4.09 -24.85
C LEU A 22 -5.51 -4.22 -24.26
N LEU A 23 -5.69 -3.98 -22.97
CA LEU A 23 -6.99 -4.03 -22.32
C LEU A 23 -7.95 -2.95 -22.91
N PHE A 24 -7.42 -1.86 -23.45
CA PHE A 24 -8.18 -0.72 -23.96
C PHE A 24 -8.36 -0.79 -25.50
N THR A 25 -8.54 -2.01 -26.02
CA THR A 25 -8.85 -2.29 -27.42
C THR A 25 -10.18 -3.01 -27.56
N PRO A 26 -10.88 -2.92 -28.71
CA PRO A 26 -12.19 -3.55 -28.91
C PRO A 26 -12.21 -5.07 -28.74
N GLU A 27 -11.07 -5.74 -28.89
CA GLU A 27 -10.92 -7.17 -28.68
C GLU A 27 -11.03 -7.56 -27.21
N HIS A 28 -10.71 -6.62 -26.28
CA HIS A 28 -10.62 -6.92 -24.86
C HIS A 28 -11.67 -6.19 -24.01
N SER A 29 -12.12 -5.01 -24.43
CA SER A 29 -13.11 -4.24 -23.67
C SER A 29 -14.03 -3.40 -24.58
N ARG A 30 -15.17 -2.96 -24.02
CA ARG A 30 -16.13 -2.09 -24.71
C ARG A 30 -15.95 -0.62 -24.33
N ALA A 31 -15.42 -0.36 -23.16
CA ALA A 31 -15.13 0.96 -22.62
C ALA A 31 -14.05 0.83 -21.55
N GLY A 32 -13.44 1.94 -21.16
CA GLY A 32 -12.42 1.97 -20.11
C GLY A 32 -12.56 3.19 -19.21
N VAL A 33 -12.05 3.07 -17.98
CA VAL A 33 -11.84 4.19 -17.08
C VAL A 33 -10.34 4.33 -16.83
N VAL A 34 -9.80 5.52 -17.05
CA VAL A 34 -8.36 5.78 -16.96
C VAL A 34 -8.07 6.92 -16.01
N CYS A 35 -7.21 6.67 -15.02
CA CYS A 35 -6.64 7.72 -14.20
C CYS A 35 -5.57 8.48 -15.00
N VAL A 36 -5.69 9.80 -15.09
CA VAL A 36 -4.82 10.68 -15.89
C VAL A 36 -3.86 11.52 -15.04
N ASP A 37 -3.60 11.10 -13.80
CA ASP A 37 -2.72 11.80 -12.89
C ASP A 37 -1.25 11.75 -13.31
N ASP A 38 -0.85 10.73 -14.09
CA ASP A 38 0.50 10.57 -14.61
C ASP A 38 0.56 10.54 -16.15
N LYS A 39 1.78 10.66 -16.69
CA LYS A 39 2.02 10.66 -18.14
C LYS A 39 1.54 9.39 -18.85
N TRP A 40 1.57 8.23 -18.17
CA TRP A 40 1.17 6.96 -18.75
C TRP A 40 -0.35 6.86 -18.85
N GLY A 41 -1.07 7.34 -17.84
CA GLY A 41 -2.51 7.43 -17.88
C GLY A 41 -3.00 8.41 -18.96
N GLN A 42 -2.37 9.59 -19.06
CA GLN A 42 -2.66 10.56 -20.11
C GLN A 42 -2.43 9.98 -21.51
N ARG A 43 -1.31 9.30 -21.72
CA ARG A 43 -0.99 8.61 -22.96
C ARG A 43 -2.01 7.50 -23.27
N LEU A 44 -2.35 6.67 -22.27
CA LEU A 44 -3.35 5.61 -22.46
C LEU A 44 -4.71 6.18 -22.87
N ALA A 45 -5.17 7.26 -22.23
CA ALA A 45 -6.42 7.91 -22.58
C ALA A 45 -6.42 8.46 -24.03
N ALA A 46 -5.26 8.91 -24.52
CA ALA A 46 -5.09 9.42 -25.89
C ALA A 46 -4.98 8.30 -26.94
N GLU A 47 -4.38 7.15 -26.59
CA GLU A 47 -4.11 6.05 -27.52
C GLU A 47 -5.18 4.94 -27.50
N ALA A 48 -6.06 4.91 -26.49
CA ALA A 48 -7.14 3.93 -26.38
C ALA A 48 -8.05 3.93 -27.61
N THR A 49 -8.42 2.74 -28.08
CA THR A 49 -9.29 2.55 -29.25
C THR A 49 -10.73 2.19 -28.87
N VAL A 50 -11.05 2.23 -27.58
CA VAL A 50 -12.40 2.14 -27.01
C VAL A 50 -12.77 3.48 -26.34
N PRO A 51 -14.05 3.79 -26.13
CA PRO A 51 -14.45 4.94 -25.33
C PRO A 51 -13.82 4.92 -23.94
N VAL A 52 -13.23 6.04 -23.51
CA VAL A 52 -12.59 6.17 -22.22
C VAL A 52 -13.21 7.30 -21.41
N THR A 53 -13.53 7.03 -20.16
CA THR A 53 -13.85 8.02 -19.13
C THR A 53 -12.59 8.28 -18.30
N THR A 54 -12.25 9.55 -18.13
CA THR A 54 -11.03 9.96 -17.41
C THR A 54 -11.30 10.37 -15.97
N VAL A 55 -10.36 10.05 -15.09
CA VAL A 55 -10.39 10.42 -13.65
C VAL A 55 -9.08 11.09 -13.28
N SER A 56 -9.13 12.26 -12.64
CA SER A 56 -7.98 12.88 -11.97
C SER A 56 -8.24 12.93 -10.47
N ALA A 57 -7.34 12.34 -9.68
CA ALA A 57 -7.50 12.21 -8.23
C ALA A 57 -6.41 12.96 -7.45
N LEU A 58 -5.16 12.89 -7.88
CA LEU A 58 -3.99 13.45 -7.17
C LEU A 58 -3.30 14.58 -7.93
N SER A 59 -3.80 14.95 -9.10
CA SER A 59 -3.24 16.00 -9.94
C SER A 59 -4.28 17.05 -10.32
N THR A 60 -3.82 18.14 -10.94
CA THR A 60 -4.68 19.19 -11.50
C THR A 60 -5.01 18.96 -12.99
N THR A 61 -4.72 17.78 -13.50
CA THR A 61 -5.01 17.41 -14.89
C THR A 61 -6.51 17.43 -15.14
N SER A 62 -6.96 18.07 -16.24
CA SER A 62 -8.36 18.07 -16.62
C SER A 62 -8.83 16.65 -16.95
N ALA A 63 -9.95 16.25 -16.37
CA ALA A 63 -10.57 14.94 -16.55
C ALA A 63 -12.09 15.07 -16.46
N ASP A 64 -12.81 14.04 -16.92
CA ASP A 64 -14.28 13.98 -16.82
C ASP A 64 -14.74 13.96 -15.37
N TRP A 65 -14.00 13.22 -14.51
CA TRP A 65 -14.22 13.16 -13.08
C TRP A 65 -13.00 13.66 -12.33
N GLN A 66 -13.21 14.42 -11.26
CA GLN A 66 -12.13 15.00 -10.45
C GLN A 66 -12.32 14.72 -8.97
N VAL A 67 -11.24 14.48 -8.28
CA VAL A 67 -11.22 14.41 -6.80
C VAL A 67 -10.73 15.74 -6.25
N ARG A 68 -11.34 16.17 -5.14
CA ARG A 68 -10.95 17.37 -4.39
C ARG A 68 -11.09 17.12 -2.89
N ASP A 69 -10.51 17.99 -2.09
CA ASP A 69 -10.69 18.07 -0.63
C ASP A 69 -10.39 16.74 0.08
N ILE A 70 -9.30 16.09 -0.29
CA ILE A 70 -8.86 14.84 0.37
C ILE A 70 -8.42 15.18 1.80
N ALA A 71 -9.00 14.52 2.78
CA ALA A 71 -8.64 14.68 4.18
C ALA A 71 -8.87 13.39 4.99
N PRO A 72 -8.03 13.09 6.00
CA PRO A 72 -8.34 12.07 6.98
C PRO A 72 -9.44 12.58 7.92
N ASP A 73 -10.47 11.78 8.14
CA ASP A 73 -11.46 12.02 9.20
C ASP A 73 -11.15 11.09 10.39
N GLN A 74 -10.39 11.63 11.34
CA GLN A 74 -9.95 10.87 12.51
C GLN A 74 -11.12 10.45 13.41
N SER A 75 -12.27 11.18 13.39
CA SER A 75 -13.44 10.87 14.22
C SER A 75 -14.09 9.54 13.82
N ILE A 76 -14.03 9.18 12.55
CA ILE A 76 -14.57 7.93 11.99
C ILE A 76 -13.48 6.99 11.46
N GLY A 77 -12.20 7.39 11.54
CA GLY A 77 -11.06 6.59 11.09
C GLY A 77 -11.07 6.29 9.58
N ARG A 78 -11.54 7.23 8.76
CA ARG A 78 -11.72 7.09 7.31
C ARG A 78 -10.97 8.19 6.55
N THR A 79 -10.75 7.97 5.26
CA THR A 79 -10.37 9.05 4.33
C THR A 79 -11.62 9.59 3.65
N VAL A 80 -11.78 10.91 3.65
CA VAL A 80 -12.91 11.61 3.04
C VAL A 80 -12.40 12.43 1.88
N PHE A 81 -13.18 12.48 0.80
CA PHE A 81 -12.90 13.32 -0.37
C PHE A 81 -14.18 13.73 -1.07
N THR A 82 -14.10 14.74 -1.93
CA THR A 82 -15.17 15.15 -2.84
C THR A 82 -14.91 14.62 -4.25
N LEU A 83 -15.78 13.77 -4.76
CA LEU A 83 -15.77 13.33 -6.17
C LEU A 83 -16.65 14.26 -6.99
N VAL A 84 -16.09 15.00 -7.94
CA VAL A 84 -16.78 15.92 -8.81
C VAL A 84 -17.11 15.22 -10.12
N ASP A 85 -18.38 15.18 -10.49
CA ASP A 85 -18.87 14.54 -11.70
C ASP A 85 -18.71 15.45 -12.97
N PRO A 86 -19.00 14.95 -14.18
CA PRO A 86 -18.90 15.73 -15.41
C PRO A 86 -19.79 16.97 -15.47
N ASP A 87 -20.86 17.03 -14.69
CA ASP A 87 -21.77 18.18 -14.59
C ASP A 87 -21.27 19.23 -13.57
N GLY A 88 -20.14 18.95 -12.90
CA GLY A 88 -19.52 19.81 -11.88
C GLY A 88 -20.13 19.68 -10.50
N VAL A 89 -20.98 18.67 -10.26
CA VAL A 89 -21.58 18.42 -8.95
C VAL A 89 -20.61 17.62 -8.08
N GLY A 90 -20.39 18.10 -6.85
CA GLY A 90 -19.54 17.43 -5.88
C GLY A 90 -20.29 16.41 -5.02
N HIS A 91 -19.77 15.21 -4.93
CA HIS A 91 -20.29 14.11 -4.12
C HIS A 91 -19.29 13.75 -3.02
N ARG A 92 -19.69 13.83 -1.74
CA ARG A 92 -18.83 13.43 -0.63
C ARG A 92 -18.73 11.91 -0.58
N VAL A 93 -17.50 11.41 -0.43
CA VAL A 93 -17.19 9.99 -0.27
C VAL A 93 -16.37 9.80 0.99
N ALA A 94 -16.72 8.82 1.83
CA ALA A 94 -15.99 8.45 3.04
C ALA A 94 -15.55 6.98 2.96
N MET A 95 -14.34 6.73 2.46
CA MET A 95 -13.83 5.37 2.27
C MET A 95 -13.15 4.82 3.54
N PRO A 96 -13.26 3.51 3.83
CA PRO A 96 -12.66 2.88 5.01
C PRO A 96 -11.14 2.70 4.90
N ILE A 97 -10.56 2.85 3.71
CA ILE A 97 -9.14 2.65 3.44
C ILE A 97 -8.41 3.99 3.58
N LEU A 98 -7.21 3.96 4.12
CA LEU A 98 -6.39 5.15 4.34
C LEU A 98 -5.43 5.40 3.17
N GLY A 99 -5.04 6.68 3.02
CA GLY A 99 -4.00 7.11 2.09
C GLY A 99 -4.51 7.56 0.71
N GLU A 100 -3.83 8.57 0.16
CA GLU A 100 -4.19 9.24 -1.08
C GLU A 100 -4.22 8.31 -2.31
N VAL A 101 -3.30 7.34 -2.39
CA VAL A 101 -3.29 6.33 -3.48
C VAL A 101 -4.59 5.52 -3.50
N ASN A 102 -5.15 5.25 -2.31
CA ASN A 102 -6.42 4.55 -2.21
C ASN A 102 -7.62 5.44 -2.59
N VAL A 103 -7.51 6.76 -2.45
CA VAL A 103 -8.48 7.71 -3.03
C VAL A 103 -8.52 7.59 -4.53
N GLN A 104 -7.35 7.56 -5.20
CA GLN A 104 -7.25 7.34 -6.65
C GLN A 104 -7.92 6.01 -7.06
N ASN A 105 -7.58 4.92 -6.38
CA ASN A 105 -8.15 3.60 -6.65
C ASN A 105 -9.68 3.59 -6.44
N THR A 106 -10.16 4.19 -5.36
CA THR A 106 -11.58 4.27 -5.03
C THR A 106 -12.34 5.13 -6.05
N ALA A 107 -11.81 6.29 -6.44
CA ALA A 107 -12.44 7.13 -7.48
C ALA A 107 -12.57 6.38 -8.81
N VAL A 108 -11.50 5.69 -9.26
CA VAL A 108 -11.54 4.86 -10.47
C VAL A 108 -12.57 3.72 -10.34
N ALA A 109 -12.67 3.08 -9.17
CA ALA A 109 -13.66 2.03 -8.93
C ALA A 109 -15.09 2.54 -8.97
N ILE A 110 -15.38 3.70 -8.34
CA ILE A 110 -16.70 4.36 -8.38
C ILE A 110 -17.07 4.68 -9.82
N VAL A 111 -16.19 5.37 -10.55
CA VAL A 111 -16.45 5.78 -11.93
C VAL A 111 -16.62 4.56 -12.85
N SER A 112 -15.89 3.47 -12.60
CA SER A 112 -16.06 2.21 -13.34
C SER A 112 -17.44 1.60 -13.11
N ALA A 113 -17.94 1.57 -11.87
CA ALA A 113 -19.26 1.07 -11.55
C ALA A 113 -20.37 1.95 -12.19
N VAL A 114 -20.21 3.26 -12.14
CA VAL A 114 -21.14 4.21 -12.80
C VAL A 114 -21.13 4.04 -14.32
N THR A 115 -19.94 3.83 -14.92
CA THR A 115 -19.82 3.55 -16.37
C THR A 115 -20.53 2.26 -16.78
N LEU A 116 -20.65 1.29 -15.86
CA LEU A 116 -21.44 0.07 -16.02
C LEU A 116 -22.96 0.27 -15.82
N GLY A 117 -23.40 1.49 -15.48
CA GLY A 117 -24.81 1.85 -15.32
C GLY A 117 -25.36 1.70 -13.91
N ILE A 118 -24.51 1.54 -12.90
CA ILE A 118 -24.94 1.53 -11.50
C ILE A 118 -25.12 2.98 -11.03
N ASP A 119 -26.16 3.25 -10.25
CA ASP A 119 -26.44 4.59 -9.73
C ASP A 119 -25.31 5.08 -8.81
N LEU A 120 -24.88 6.33 -9.00
CA LEU A 120 -23.74 6.90 -8.26
C LEU A 120 -23.98 6.91 -6.75
N SER A 121 -25.18 7.20 -6.29
CA SER A 121 -25.49 7.24 -4.87
C SER A 121 -25.44 5.85 -4.22
N GLU A 122 -25.86 4.83 -4.96
CA GLU A 122 -25.75 3.43 -4.54
C GLU A 122 -24.29 2.97 -4.46
N VAL A 123 -23.46 3.35 -5.45
CA VAL A 123 -22.02 3.03 -5.45
C VAL A 123 -21.32 3.71 -4.29
N ILE A 124 -21.58 4.99 -4.02
CA ILE A 124 -20.97 5.71 -2.89
C ILE A 124 -21.36 5.07 -1.56
N ALA A 125 -22.65 4.76 -1.35
CA ALA A 125 -23.10 4.08 -0.14
C ALA A 125 -22.41 2.72 0.05
N SER A 126 -22.25 1.96 -1.05
CA SER A 126 -21.54 0.67 -1.02
C SER A 126 -20.05 0.81 -0.68
N VAL A 127 -19.39 1.86 -1.14
CA VAL A 127 -18.00 2.18 -0.77
C VAL A 127 -17.89 2.55 0.71
N GLU A 128 -18.82 3.33 1.22
CA GLU A 128 -18.85 3.72 2.64
C GLU A 128 -19.09 2.53 3.56
N ASP A 129 -19.89 1.55 3.15
CA ASP A 129 -20.16 0.33 3.91
C ASP A 129 -19.16 -0.81 3.62
N ALA A 130 -18.19 -0.59 2.73
CA ALA A 130 -17.23 -1.62 2.36
C ALA A 130 -16.36 -2.06 3.55
N PRO A 131 -16.08 -3.36 3.69
CA PRO A 131 -15.11 -3.85 4.65
C PRO A 131 -13.69 -3.38 4.25
N GLN A 132 -12.76 -3.43 5.21
CA GLN A 132 -11.35 -3.21 4.90
C GLN A 132 -10.90 -4.21 3.81
N ILE A 133 -10.05 -3.74 2.89
CA ILE A 133 -9.43 -4.62 1.89
C ILE A 133 -8.26 -5.35 2.56
N PRO A 134 -8.27 -6.69 2.59
CA PRO A 134 -7.21 -7.45 3.24
C PRO A 134 -5.82 -7.06 2.73
N GLY A 135 -4.91 -6.76 3.65
CA GLY A 135 -3.52 -6.39 3.38
C GLY A 135 -3.31 -5.09 2.61
N ARG A 136 -4.27 -4.17 2.61
CA ARG A 136 -4.17 -2.82 2.03
C ARG A 136 -4.46 -1.77 3.10
N MET A 137 -3.44 -1.23 3.73
CA MET A 137 -3.57 -0.35 4.90
C MET A 137 -4.57 -0.91 5.93
N GLU A 138 -4.58 -2.25 6.07
CA GLU A 138 -5.52 -2.99 6.92
C GLU A 138 -5.18 -2.77 8.38
N LYS A 139 -6.09 -2.15 9.12
CA LYS A 139 -5.96 -1.95 10.57
C LYS A 139 -6.31 -3.25 11.29
N VAL A 140 -5.36 -3.84 11.98
CA VAL A 140 -5.57 -5.06 12.79
C VAL A 140 -6.38 -4.74 14.05
N ASN A 141 -6.14 -3.58 14.66
CA ASN A 141 -6.88 -3.06 15.81
C ASN A 141 -7.37 -1.62 15.55
N PRO A 142 -8.51 -1.42 14.92
CA PRO A 142 -9.01 -0.09 14.51
C PRO A 142 -9.25 0.89 15.68
N THR A 143 -9.36 0.39 16.90
CA THR A 143 -9.45 1.16 18.14
C THR A 143 -8.38 0.72 19.13
N PRO A 144 -7.12 1.14 18.97
CA PRO A 144 -5.99 0.57 19.68
C PRO A 144 -6.02 0.80 21.21
N GLY A 145 -6.66 1.88 21.71
CA GLY A 145 -6.75 2.14 23.14
C GLY A 145 -5.38 2.29 23.80
N ALA A 146 -5.03 1.37 24.69
CA ALA A 146 -3.73 1.34 25.39
C ALA A 146 -2.61 0.63 24.60
N GLN A 147 -2.86 0.22 23.38
CA GLN A 147 -1.90 -0.48 22.51
C GLN A 147 -1.50 0.40 21.32
N PRO A 148 -0.36 0.12 20.64
CA PRO A 148 -0.05 0.77 19.38
C PRO A 148 -1.09 0.43 18.30
N LEU A 149 -1.30 1.33 17.34
CA LEU A 149 -2.04 0.98 16.13
C LEU A 149 -1.19 0.02 15.28
N VAL A 150 -1.79 -1.09 14.82
CA VAL A 150 -1.11 -2.04 13.93
C VAL A 150 -1.78 -2.08 12.58
N ILE A 151 -0.99 -1.85 11.53
CA ILE A 151 -1.44 -1.81 10.13
C ILE A 151 -0.65 -2.84 9.32
N VAL A 152 -1.32 -3.53 8.40
CA VAL A 152 -0.69 -4.44 7.42
C VAL A 152 -0.92 -3.89 6.01
N ASP A 153 0.16 -3.79 5.22
CA ASP A 153 0.11 -3.30 3.84
C ASP A 153 0.94 -4.15 2.88
N TYR A 154 0.60 -4.10 1.60
CA TYR A 154 1.30 -4.83 0.54
C TYR A 154 2.45 -4.04 -0.09
N ALA A 155 2.74 -2.83 0.34
CA ALA A 155 3.79 -2.00 -0.22
C ALA A 155 5.13 -2.74 -0.26
N HIS A 156 5.64 -3.01 -1.47
CA HIS A 156 6.87 -3.74 -1.77
C HIS A 156 7.71 -3.08 -2.86
N THR A 157 7.27 -1.93 -3.37
CA THR A 157 8.06 -1.05 -4.25
C THR A 157 8.46 0.21 -3.49
N PRO A 158 9.55 0.89 -3.89
CA PRO A 158 9.99 2.13 -3.26
C PRO A 158 8.88 3.19 -3.18
N GLU A 159 8.21 3.46 -4.29
CA GLU A 159 7.15 4.47 -4.37
C GLU A 159 5.94 4.11 -3.49
N ALA A 160 5.51 2.83 -3.53
CA ALA A 160 4.41 2.38 -2.69
C ALA A 160 4.76 2.48 -1.20
N LEU A 161 6.00 2.12 -0.82
CA LEU A 161 6.46 2.22 0.56
C LEU A 161 6.51 3.67 1.05
N GLU A 162 6.99 4.60 0.22
CA GLU A 162 7.02 6.03 0.55
C GLU A 162 5.60 6.55 0.83
N TRP A 163 4.64 6.25 -0.04
CA TRP A 163 3.24 6.62 0.14
C TRP A 163 2.63 6.00 1.41
N THR A 164 2.87 4.71 1.63
CA THR A 164 2.36 3.99 2.81
C THR A 164 2.90 4.59 4.11
N LEU A 165 4.19 4.90 4.18
CA LEU A 165 4.80 5.47 5.38
C LEU A 165 4.34 6.91 5.63
N ARG A 166 4.21 7.75 4.60
CA ARG A 166 3.65 9.10 4.74
C ARG A 166 2.20 9.07 5.23
N SER A 167 1.36 8.23 4.63
CA SER A 167 -0.03 8.05 5.09
C SER A 167 -0.09 7.53 6.53
N THR A 168 0.82 6.63 6.91
CA THR A 168 0.93 6.16 8.30
C THR A 168 1.34 7.28 9.24
N ARG A 169 2.27 8.13 8.84
CA ARG A 169 2.72 9.29 9.64
C ARG A 169 1.57 10.25 9.97
N GLU A 170 0.69 10.52 9.02
CA GLU A 170 -0.48 11.42 9.22
C GLU A 170 -1.45 10.90 10.29
N LEU A 171 -1.47 9.59 10.53
CA LEU A 171 -2.34 8.94 11.52
C LEU A 171 -1.66 8.73 12.88
N THR A 172 -0.34 8.91 12.95
CA THR A 172 0.49 8.49 14.08
C THR A 172 0.86 9.67 14.97
N PRO A 173 0.28 9.79 16.19
CA PRO A 173 0.71 10.79 17.15
C PRO A 173 2.14 10.59 17.67
N GLY A 174 2.57 9.34 17.77
CA GLY A 174 3.88 8.91 18.26
C GLY A 174 4.85 8.53 17.14
N LYS A 175 5.54 7.41 17.32
CA LYS A 175 6.53 6.89 16.37
C LYS A 175 5.88 6.01 15.30
N VAL A 176 6.40 6.11 14.06
CA VAL A 176 6.14 5.14 13.00
C VAL A 176 7.21 4.04 13.09
N VAL A 177 6.77 2.82 13.39
CA VAL A 177 7.58 1.62 13.51
C VAL A 177 7.32 0.75 12.28
N ILE A 178 8.34 0.47 11.47
CA ILE A 178 8.17 -0.38 10.29
C ILE A 178 8.77 -1.77 10.50
N VAL A 179 8.02 -2.82 10.07
CA VAL A 179 8.51 -4.20 9.91
C VAL A 179 8.49 -4.52 8.42
N PHE A 180 9.66 -4.79 7.84
CA PHE A 180 9.77 -4.99 6.40
C PHE A 180 10.89 -5.93 5.98
N GLY A 181 10.78 -6.45 4.78
CA GLY A 181 11.76 -7.23 4.05
C GLY A 181 11.63 -6.98 2.56
N THR A 182 12.26 -7.81 1.75
CA THR A 182 12.05 -7.88 0.29
C THR A 182 12.10 -9.31 -0.21
N ASP A 183 11.46 -9.54 -1.35
CA ASP A 183 11.48 -10.84 -2.04
C ASP A 183 12.88 -11.21 -2.55
N GLY A 184 13.22 -12.50 -2.40
CA GLY A 184 14.30 -13.15 -3.14
C GLY A 184 13.88 -13.48 -4.56
N ASP A 185 14.87 -13.80 -5.44
CA ASP A 185 14.68 -14.16 -6.84
C ASP A 185 13.86 -13.11 -7.64
N ARG A 186 13.98 -11.85 -7.23
CA ARG A 186 13.35 -10.67 -7.84
C ARG A 186 14.37 -9.56 -8.02
N ASP A 187 13.93 -8.44 -8.61
CA ASP A 187 14.79 -7.28 -8.85
C ASP A 187 15.49 -6.81 -7.56
N ALA A 188 16.81 -7.11 -7.46
CA ALA A 188 17.63 -6.72 -6.33
C ALA A 188 17.98 -5.22 -6.35
N THR A 189 17.84 -4.53 -7.49
CA THR A 189 18.26 -3.12 -7.63
C THR A 189 17.41 -2.17 -6.79
N LYS A 190 16.17 -2.54 -6.52
CA LYS A 190 15.25 -1.75 -5.69
C LYS A 190 15.47 -1.89 -4.17
N ARG A 191 16.20 -2.93 -3.71
CA ARG A 191 16.31 -3.29 -2.28
C ARG A 191 16.92 -2.18 -1.43
N GLU A 192 18.08 -1.65 -1.83
CA GLU A 192 18.74 -0.55 -1.11
C GLU A 192 17.90 0.72 -1.14
N HIS A 193 17.26 1.04 -2.27
CA HIS A 193 16.41 2.22 -2.38
C HIS A 193 15.16 2.13 -1.49
N LEU A 194 14.51 0.97 -1.44
CA LEU A 194 13.38 0.69 -0.53
C LEU A 194 13.81 0.89 0.93
N ALA A 195 14.97 0.37 1.30
CA ALA A 195 15.52 0.51 2.65
C ALA A 195 15.88 1.97 3.00
N GLN A 196 16.37 2.75 2.03
CA GLN A 196 16.62 4.19 2.20
C GLN A 196 15.33 4.97 2.48
N ILE A 197 14.22 4.61 1.81
CA ILE A 197 12.92 5.22 2.06
C ILE A 197 12.44 4.87 3.47
N ALA A 198 12.49 3.60 3.86
CA ALA A 198 12.16 3.18 5.21
C ALA A 198 12.96 3.95 6.26
N ALA A 199 14.27 4.14 6.04
CA ALA A 199 15.14 4.87 6.94
C ALA A 199 14.84 6.37 7.02
N ARG A 200 14.28 6.99 5.98
CA ARG A 200 13.89 8.41 5.99
C ARG A 200 12.54 8.65 6.64
N GLU A 201 11.57 7.79 6.35
CA GLU A 201 10.15 8.04 6.64
C GLU A 201 9.66 7.40 7.95
N ALA A 202 10.31 6.32 8.45
CA ALA A 202 9.97 5.68 9.71
C ALA A 202 10.93 6.07 10.83
N ASP A 203 10.50 6.01 12.11
CA ASP A 203 11.34 6.30 13.28
C ASP A 203 12.12 5.06 13.72
N VAL A 204 11.47 3.89 13.74
CA VAL A 204 12.04 2.61 14.18
C VAL A 204 11.91 1.57 13.08
N LEU A 205 12.99 0.84 12.79
CA LEU A 205 13.05 -0.13 11.71
C LEU A 205 13.32 -1.55 12.24
N TRP A 206 12.47 -2.49 11.83
CA TRP A 206 12.65 -3.93 12.05
C TRP A 206 12.86 -4.61 10.70
N VAL A 207 14.09 -4.98 10.40
CA VAL A 207 14.49 -5.65 9.16
C VAL A 207 14.35 -7.16 9.33
N THR A 208 13.61 -7.80 8.43
CA THR A 208 13.36 -9.25 8.45
C THR A 208 13.17 -9.81 7.04
N ASP A 209 12.80 -11.09 6.93
CA ASP A 209 12.57 -11.75 5.65
C ASP A 209 11.11 -11.53 5.18
N GLU A 210 10.92 -11.30 3.88
CA GLU A 210 9.61 -11.35 3.23
C GLU A 210 9.37 -12.76 2.67
N ASN A 211 9.77 -13.03 1.42
CA ASN A 211 9.84 -14.36 0.81
C ASN A 211 11.28 -14.57 0.30
N PRO A 212 12.18 -15.18 1.06
CA PRO A 212 13.56 -15.37 0.60
C PRO A 212 13.69 -16.22 -0.66
N ARG A 213 12.69 -17.09 -0.92
CA ARG A 213 12.64 -18.03 -2.03
C ARG A 213 13.90 -18.92 -2.04
N THR A 214 14.71 -18.89 -3.10
CA THR A 214 15.95 -19.69 -3.20
C THR A 214 17.20 -18.92 -2.79
N GLU A 215 17.11 -17.57 -2.61
CA GLU A 215 18.24 -16.76 -2.14
C GLU A 215 18.55 -17.01 -0.66
N ASP A 216 19.80 -16.73 -0.28
CA ASP A 216 20.20 -16.68 1.13
C ASP A 216 19.53 -15.47 1.82
N PRO A 217 18.70 -15.71 2.85
CA PRO A 217 18.00 -14.62 3.55
C PRO A 217 18.94 -13.55 4.11
N GLN A 218 20.15 -13.94 4.55
CA GLN A 218 21.13 -12.98 5.07
C GLN A 218 21.58 -12.02 3.96
N SER A 219 21.84 -12.52 2.78
CA SER A 219 22.26 -11.66 1.65
C SER A 219 21.21 -10.61 1.31
N ILE A 220 19.92 -10.95 1.41
CA ILE A 220 18.80 -10.02 1.19
C ILE A 220 18.79 -8.94 2.28
N ARG A 221 18.88 -9.33 3.55
CA ARG A 221 18.94 -8.37 4.67
C ARG A 221 20.15 -7.45 4.58
N ASP A 222 21.30 -7.95 4.13
CA ASP A 222 22.52 -7.14 3.95
C ASP A 222 22.32 -6.00 2.95
N TYR A 223 21.52 -6.20 1.86
CA TYR A 223 21.14 -5.11 0.95
C TYR A 223 20.32 -4.05 1.69
N LEU A 224 19.34 -4.46 2.49
CA LEU A 224 18.50 -3.54 3.26
C LEU A 224 19.33 -2.76 4.29
N LEU A 225 20.20 -3.44 5.04
CA LEU A 225 21.05 -2.81 6.04
C LEU A 225 22.03 -1.82 5.42
N ARG A 226 22.60 -2.09 4.23
CA ARG A 226 23.43 -1.12 3.49
C ARG A 226 22.63 0.11 3.08
N GLY A 227 21.41 -0.09 2.56
CA GLY A 227 20.51 1.01 2.23
C GLY A 227 20.20 1.89 3.45
N ILE A 228 19.89 1.29 4.60
CA ILE A 228 19.65 1.99 5.86
C ILE A 228 20.91 2.75 6.32
N ALA A 229 22.08 2.10 6.33
CA ALA A 229 23.34 2.70 6.77
C ALA A 229 23.75 3.91 5.91
N SER A 230 23.36 3.97 4.64
CA SER A 230 23.60 5.13 3.79
C SER A 230 22.81 6.37 4.22
N VAL A 231 21.70 6.20 4.94
CA VAL A 231 20.85 7.28 5.47
C VAL A 231 21.09 7.48 6.97
N ARG A 232 21.25 6.38 7.72
CA ARG A 232 21.51 6.36 9.17
C ARG A 232 22.82 5.63 9.48
N PRO A 233 23.98 6.29 9.35
CA PRO A 233 25.30 5.65 9.54
C PRO A 233 25.50 5.02 10.92
N GLY A 234 24.85 5.56 11.96
CA GLY A 234 24.89 5.03 13.33
C GLY A 234 23.94 3.85 13.58
N MET A 235 23.07 3.53 12.62
CA MET A 235 22.06 2.46 12.73
C MET A 235 21.14 2.61 13.96
N GLU A 236 20.85 3.85 14.36
CA GLU A 236 19.97 4.15 15.49
C GLU A 236 18.54 3.67 15.18
N ASP A 237 17.91 3.06 16.19
CA ASP A 237 16.54 2.50 16.11
C ASP A 237 16.34 1.47 14.98
N VAL A 238 17.40 0.72 14.64
CA VAL A 238 17.38 -0.35 13.65
C VAL A 238 17.61 -1.70 14.31
N THR A 239 16.72 -2.65 14.09
CA THR A 239 16.85 -4.02 14.57
C THR A 239 16.76 -5.01 13.41
N GLU A 240 17.79 -5.82 13.22
CA GLU A 240 17.76 -6.99 12.36
C GLU A 240 17.18 -8.19 13.12
N VAL A 241 16.22 -8.90 12.52
CA VAL A 241 15.66 -10.14 13.07
C VAL A 241 15.94 -11.28 12.11
N THR A 242 16.83 -12.17 12.55
CA THR A 242 17.35 -13.29 11.76
C THR A 242 16.65 -14.63 12.05
N THR A 243 15.74 -14.66 13.03
CA THR A 243 15.03 -15.88 13.44
C THR A 243 13.88 -16.21 12.51
N CYS A 244 12.87 -15.34 12.43
CA CYS A 244 11.76 -15.42 11.50
C CYS A 244 10.94 -14.12 11.49
N ARG A 245 10.12 -13.94 10.43
CA ARG A 245 9.24 -12.77 10.30
C ARG A 245 8.22 -12.66 11.45
N ARG A 246 7.68 -13.79 11.95
CA ARG A 246 6.78 -13.80 13.12
C ARG A 246 7.40 -13.14 14.34
N ASP A 247 8.68 -13.43 14.60
CA ASP A 247 9.41 -12.83 15.73
C ASP A 247 9.62 -11.34 15.54
N ALA A 248 9.88 -10.88 14.31
CA ALA A 248 10.01 -9.46 14.01
C ALA A 248 8.70 -8.72 14.29
N VAL A 249 7.57 -9.21 13.77
CA VAL A 249 6.23 -8.65 13.99
C VAL A 249 5.91 -8.60 15.49
N ARG A 250 6.10 -9.72 16.19
CA ARG A 250 5.84 -9.81 17.64
C ARG A 250 6.68 -8.81 18.44
N ARG A 251 7.98 -8.77 18.20
CA ARG A 251 8.89 -7.89 18.94
C ARG A 251 8.63 -6.41 18.64
N ALA A 252 8.32 -6.07 17.40
CA ALA A 252 7.98 -4.70 17.01
C ALA A 252 6.70 -4.20 17.72
N ILE A 253 5.65 -5.03 17.76
CA ILE A 253 4.39 -4.67 18.45
C ILE A 253 4.59 -4.53 19.95
N LEU A 254 5.31 -5.45 20.60
CA LEU A 254 5.56 -5.42 22.04
C LEU A 254 6.53 -4.31 22.49
N ALA A 255 7.34 -3.77 21.58
CA ALA A 255 8.28 -2.69 21.86
C ALA A 255 7.69 -1.29 21.58
N ALA A 256 6.55 -1.21 20.92
CA ALA A 256 5.90 0.04 20.58
C ALA A 256 5.00 0.55 21.71
N ASP A 257 5.01 1.86 21.94
CA ASP A 257 4.21 2.51 22.97
C ASP A 257 2.77 2.84 22.45
N PRO A 258 1.80 3.06 23.37
CA PRO A 258 0.52 3.63 22.99
C PRO A 258 0.70 4.98 22.27
N GLY A 259 0.02 5.13 21.12
CA GLY A 259 0.18 6.27 20.21
C GLY A 259 1.18 6.06 19.09
N ASP A 260 2.02 5.03 19.17
CA ASP A 260 2.83 4.59 18.03
C ASP A 260 1.98 3.82 17.02
N THR A 261 2.47 3.75 15.78
CA THR A 261 1.89 2.88 14.76
C THR A 261 2.94 1.90 14.26
N VAL A 262 2.64 0.60 14.37
CA VAL A 262 3.44 -0.46 13.76
C VAL A 262 2.87 -0.79 12.39
N ILE A 263 3.62 -0.48 11.34
CA ILE A 263 3.26 -0.81 9.95
C ILE A 263 4.09 -2.02 9.49
N ILE A 264 3.41 -3.07 9.03
CA ILE A 264 4.01 -4.32 8.54
C ILE A 264 3.81 -4.36 7.04
N THR A 265 4.91 -4.35 6.25
CA THR A 265 4.85 -4.19 4.80
C THR A 265 5.42 -5.38 4.03
N GLY A 266 5.06 -5.47 2.74
CA GLY A 266 5.55 -6.41 1.75
C GLY A 266 4.55 -7.50 1.40
N LYS A 267 4.02 -8.22 2.40
CA LYS A 267 3.17 -9.40 2.17
C LYS A 267 1.67 -9.11 2.06
N GLY A 268 1.18 -8.06 2.70
CA GLY A 268 -0.24 -7.76 2.69
C GLY A 268 -1.10 -8.98 3.07
N ALA A 269 -2.00 -9.39 2.16
CA ALA A 269 -2.92 -10.51 2.36
C ALA A 269 -2.32 -11.90 2.03
N GLU A 270 -1.05 -12.02 1.72
CA GLU A 270 -0.43 -13.32 1.40
C GLU A 270 -0.56 -14.33 2.54
N TRP A 271 -0.93 -15.57 2.20
CA TRP A 271 -1.15 -16.67 3.16
C TRP A 271 0.02 -17.63 3.31
N TYR A 272 1.17 -17.32 2.73
CA TYR A 272 2.38 -18.14 2.84
C TYR A 272 3.64 -17.29 2.88
N GLN A 273 4.72 -17.87 3.37
CA GLN A 273 6.09 -17.40 3.18
C GLN A 273 6.83 -18.46 2.38
N GLU A 274 7.45 -18.07 1.25
CA GLU A 274 8.22 -18.98 0.41
C GLU A 274 9.68 -18.99 0.86
N ILE A 275 10.17 -20.18 1.30
CA ILE A 275 11.54 -20.41 1.74
C ILE A 275 12.03 -21.70 1.06
N GLN A 276 13.11 -21.62 0.30
CA GLN A 276 13.71 -22.74 -0.45
C GLN A 276 12.69 -23.51 -1.31
N GLY A 277 11.81 -22.76 -1.99
CA GLY A 277 10.75 -23.31 -2.84
C GLY A 277 9.58 -23.97 -2.08
N ILE A 278 9.56 -23.87 -0.75
CA ILE A 278 8.48 -24.42 0.09
C ILE A 278 7.61 -23.26 0.57
N HIS A 279 6.29 -23.39 0.39
CA HIS A 279 5.29 -22.46 0.90
C HIS A 279 4.91 -22.81 2.34
N HIS A 280 5.41 -22.06 3.29
CA HIS A 280 5.04 -22.16 4.70
C HIS A 280 3.81 -21.30 4.98
N ARG A 281 2.78 -21.88 5.59
CA ARG A 281 1.58 -21.11 5.97
C ARG A 281 1.95 -19.95 6.90
N TYR A 282 1.68 -18.74 6.47
CA TYR A 282 1.99 -17.51 7.19
C TYR A 282 1.10 -16.36 6.70
N ASN A 283 0.69 -15.48 7.60
CA ASN A 283 0.05 -14.21 7.26
C ASN A 283 0.30 -13.22 8.40
N ASP A 284 0.60 -11.96 8.09
CA ASP A 284 0.95 -10.93 9.07
C ASP A 284 -0.26 -10.55 9.95
N VAL A 285 -1.48 -10.51 9.40
CA VAL A 285 -2.69 -10.07 10.14
C VAL A 285 -3.00 -10.97 11.34
N PRO A 286 -3.17 -12.31 11.19
CA PRO A 286 -3.44 -13.18 12.34
C PRO A 286 -2.25 -13.22 13.33
N VAL A 287 -1.00 -13.06 12.86
CA VAL A 287 0.15 -12.98 13.76
C VAL A 287 0.09 -11.73 14.63
N ALA A 288 -0.21 -10.58 14.05
CA ALA A 288 -0.35 -9.33 14.78
C ALA A 288 -1.55 -9.37 15.74
N ALA A 289 -2.70 -9.91 15.28
CA ALA A 289 -3.89 -10.05 16.12
C ALA A 289 -3.66 -10.96 17.35
N GLU A 290 -2.89 -12.05 17.18
CA GLU A 290 -2.50 -12.94 18.28
C GLU A 290 -1.68 -12.18 19.35
N VAL A 291 -0.72 -11.36 18.93
CA VAL A 291 0.13 -10.57 19.84
C VAL A 291 -0.70 -9.55 20.61
N LEU A 292 -1.56 -8.80 19.93
CA LEU A 292 -2.43 -7.80 20.53
C LEU A 292 -3.42 -8.42 21.54
N ALA A 293 -3.98 -9.60 21.23
CA ALA A 293 -4.88 -10.30 22.15
C ALA A 293 -4.17 -10.87 23.39
N TYR A 294 -2.87 -11.22 23.28
CA TYR A 294 -2.08 -11.71 24.40
C TYR A 294 -1.69 -10.58 25.36
N ASP A 295 -1.34 -9.41 24.84
CA ASP A 295 -0.90 -8.25 25.62
C ASP A 295 -2.02 -7.74 26.56
N VAL A 296 -3.28 -7.73 26.09
CA VAL A 296 -4.44 -7.37 26.93
C VAL A 296 -4.57 -8.27 28.15
N ARG A 297 -4.29 -9.58 28.03
CA ARG A 297 -4.42 -10.53 29.14
C ARG A 297 -3.29 -10.47 30.16
N SER A 298 -2.17 -9.86 29.83
CA SER A 298 -1.01 -9.74 30.71
C SER A 298 -1.07 -8.50 31.61
N HIS A 299 -2.03 -7.62 31.38
CA HIS A 299 -2.30 -6.39 32.15
C HIS A 299 -3.57 -6.46 33.01
N GLU A 300 -4.33 -7.60 32.94
CA GLU A 300 -5.40 -7.97 33.88
C GLU A 300 -4.85 -8.88 35.00
#